data_f002bbb801d63180fb2c8dc90a6301b2
#
_entry.id   f002bbb801d63180fb2c8dc90a6301b2
#
_cell.length_a   1.000
_cell.length_b   1.000
_cell.length_c   1.000
_cell.angle_alpha   90.00
_cell.angle_beta   90.00
_cell.angle_gamma   90.00
#
_symmetry.space_group_name_H-M   'P 1'
#
loop_
_entity.id
_entity.type
_entity.pdbx_description
1 polymer ?
#
loop_
_entity_poly.entity_id
_entity_poly.type
_entity_poly.pdbx_seq_one_letter_code
_entity_poly.pdbx_strand_id
1 'polypeptide(L)'
;MVRVRWHRIGQIRRRGTAAAGYAQWLARTLGSDVQQSWLAGFLVRIGELIIAQKVLEQMAATEQRPHPAGGRWQREKRLLGFSEAQVTAELARRWRFPDSIVRALETAEDPVAAVPCCRLGGIVHVAMLLAEIGLEQPKSPADTIASLPEEIKRALQLDSAWLAEHLPPVADFVDVSVR
;
A
#
# COMPACT_ATOMS: atom_id res chain seq x y z
N MET A 1 9.24 2.57 -26.46
CA MET A 1 9.73 1.84 -25.27
C MET A 1 10.07 2.76 -24.08
N VAL A 2 10.76 3.88 -24.24
CA VAL A 2 11.14 4.81 -23.14
C VAL A 2 9.93 5.51 -22.48
N ARG A 3 8.94 5.99 -23.24
CA ARG A 3 7.74 6.67 -22.70
C ARG A 3 6.90 5.83 -21.74
N VAL A 4 6.71 4.55 -22.04
CA VAL A 4 5.94 3.62 -21.19
C VAL A 4 6.62 3.43 -19.83
N ARG A 5 7.95 3.40 -19.81
CA ARG A 5 8.74 3.22 -18.59
C ARG A 5 8.61 4.41 -17.64
N TRP A 6 8.68 5.64 -18.16
CA TRP A 6 8.55 6.87 -17.35
C TRP A 6 7.14 7.04 -16.77
N HIS A 7 6.11 6.73 -17.55
CA HIS A 7 4.72 6.79 -17.10
C HIS A 7 4.50 5.84 -15.92
N ARG A 8 5.01 4.61 -16.01
CA ARG A 8 4.89 3.61 -14.93
C ARG A 8 5.62 4.04 -13.65
N ILE A 9 6.82 4.57 -13.75
CA ILE A 9 7.57 5.10 -12.59
C ILE A 9 6.76 6.21 -11.91
N GLY A 10 6.17 7.11 -12.68
CA GLY A 10 5.30 8.16 -12.17
C GLY A 10 4.08 7.62 -11.40
N GLN A 11 3.45 6.56 -11.91
CA GLN A 11 2.31 5.92 -11.24
C GLN A 11 2.73 5.23 -9.94
N ILE A 12 3.85 4.48 -9.94
CA ILE A 12 4.35 3.82 -8.73
C ILE A 12 4.71 4.84 -7.66
N ARG A 13 5.40 5.92 -8.06
CA ARG A 13 5.69 7.02 -7.13
C ARG A 13 4.42 7.63 -6.56
N ARG A 14 3.42 7.92 -7.40
CA ARG A 14 2.14 8.50 -6.98
C ARG A 14 1.39 7.61 -6.00
N ARG A 15 1.36 6.31 -6.24
CA ARG A 15 0.78 5.31 -5.32
C ARG A 15 1.57 5.22 -4.02
N GLY A 16 2.90 5.24 -4.09
CA GLY A 16 3.78 5.20 -2.91
C GLY A 16 3.61 6.43 -2.03
N THR A 17 3.56 7.64 -2.62
CA THR A 17 3.31 8.87 -1.84
C THR A 17 1.92 8.91 -1.23
N ALA A 18 0.89 8.46 -1.93
CA ALA A 18 -0.45 8.34 -1.38
C ALA A 18 -0.50 7.35 -0.20
N ALA A 19 0.10 6.17 -0.37
CA ALA A 19 0.16 5.17 0.71
C ALA A 19 0.96 5.68 1.92
N ALA A 20 2.07 6.41 1.70
CA ALA A 20 2.84 7.04 2.77
C ALA A 20 2.01 8.08 3.55
N GLY A 21 1.28 8.94 2.83
CA GLY A 21 0.40 9.95 3.42
C GLY A 21 -0.72 9.33 4.27
N TYR A 22 -1.41 8.34 3.74
CA TYR A 22 -2.43 7.61 4.49
C TYR A 22 -1.85 6.82 5.68
N ALA A 23 -0.68 6.20 5.53
CA ALA A 23 -0.01 5.51 6.63
C ALA A 23 0.36 6.47 7.76
N GLN A 24 0.84 7.66 7.41
CA GLN A 24 1.15 8.71 8.36
C GLN A 24 -0.09 9.20 9.09
N TRP A 25 -1.18 9.45 8.36
CA TRP A 25 -2.47 9.88 8.92
C TRP A 25 -3.04 8.82 9.87
N LEU A 26 -3.09 7.55 9.45
CA LEU A 26 -3.54 6.44 10.28
C LEU A 26 -2.68 6.28 11.54
N ALA A 27 -1.35 6.40 11.40
CA ALA A 27 -0.44 6.28 12.54
C ALA A 27 -0.70 7.35 13.61
N ARG A 28 -0.97 8.59 13.20
CA ARG A 28 -1.36 9.67 14.13
C ARG A 28 -2.66 9.35 14.86
N THR A 29 -3.66 8.89 14.12
CA THR A 29 -4.97 8.52 14.66
C THR A 29 -4.87 7.35 15.66
N LEU A 30 -4.00 6.39 15.36
CA LEU A 30 -3.84 5.16 16.15
C LEU A 30 -2.75 5.23 17.22
N GLY A 31 -2.08 6.38 17.39
CA GLY A 31 -0.98 6.52 18.35
C GLY A 31 0.21 5.61 18.04
N SER A 32 0.49 5.38 16.75
CA SER A 32 1.62 4.56 16.27
C SER A 32 2.78 5.44 15.80
N ASP A 33 3.95 4.82 15.54
CA ASP A 33 5.11 5.54 15.03
C ASP A 33 4.84 6.12 13.63
N VAL A 34 4.75 7.43 13.56
CA VAL A 34 4.39 8.20 12.37
C VAL A 34 5.46 8.11 11.28
N GLN A 35 6.74 8.12 11.68
CA GLN A 35 7.86 8.10 10.73
C GLN A 35 8.05 6.72 10.12
N GLN A 36 7.99 5.67 10.93
CA GLN A 36 8.07 4.30 10.44
C GLN A 36 6.87 3.97 9.54
N SER A 37 5.68 4.44 9.90
CA SER A 37 4.47 4.22 9.10
C SER A 37 4.56 4.91 7.75
N TRP A 38 5.02 6.17 7.71
CA TRP A 38 5.25 6.88 6.46
C TRP A 38 6.25 6.15 5.57
N LEU A 39 7.39 5.76 6.15
CA LEU A 39 8.46 5.09 5.42
C LEU A 39 8.01 3.74 4.87
N ALA A 40 7.36 2.90 5.67
CA ALA A 40 6.87 1.61 5.23
C ALA A 40 5.79 1.75 4.14
N GLY A 41 4.87 2.73 4.28
CA GLY A 41 3.87 3.05 3.27
C GLY A 41 4.49 3.54 1.95
N PHE A 42 5.56 4.32 2.01
CA PHE A 42 6.28 4.76 0.82
C PHE A 42 6.99 3.59 0.10
N LEU A 43 7.59 2.70 0.87
CA LEU A 43 8.36 1.58 0.34
C LEU A 43 7.49 0.45 -0.23
N VAL A 44 6.26 0.25 0.25
CA VAL A 44 5.45 -0.95 -0.03
C VAL A 44 5.32 -1.29 -1.52
N ARG A 45 5.42 -0.29 -2.39
CA ARG A 45 5.31 -0.43 -3.85
C ARG A 45 6.64 -0.52 -4.60
N ILE A 46 7.78 -0.46 -3.92
CA ILE A 46 9.08 -0.49 -4.59
C ILE A 46 9.33 -1.83 -5.29
N GLY A 47 8.83 -2.93 -4.74
CA GLY A 47 8.90 -4.25 -5.37
C GLY A 47 8.32 -4.28 -6.78
N GLU A 48 7.29 -3.48 -7.05
CA GLU A 48 6.69 -3.34 -8.38
C GLU A 48 7.71 -2.89 -9.43
N LEU A 49 8.63 -1.99 -9.09
CA LEU A 49 9.68 -1.54 -10.00
C LEU A 49 10.63 -2.69 -10.39
N ILE A 50 10.96 -3.53 -9.43
CA ILE A 50 11.88 -4.65 -9.64
C ILE A 50 11.20 -5.72 -10.50
N ILE A 51 9.96 -6.07 -10.16
CA ILE A 51 9.17 -7.04 -10.93
C ILE A 51 8.99 -6.54 -12.36
N ALA A 52 8.62 -5.27 -12.55
CA ALA A 52 8.42 -4.67 -13.87
C ALA A 52 9.69 -4.65 -14.74
N GLN A 53 10.88 -4.66 -14.15
CA GLN A 53 12.13 -4.74 -14.91
C GLN A 53 12.44 -6.15 -15.43
N LYS A 54 11.97 -7.18 -14.73
CA LYS A 54 12.34 -8.57 -15.00
C LYS A 54 11.26 -9.37 -15.74
N VAL A 55 9.99 -8.98 -15.61
CA VAL A 55 8.84 -9.80 -16.05
C VAL A 55 7.80 -8.94 -16.78
N LEU A 56 8.26 -8.12 -17.74
CA LEU A 56 7.46 -7.12 -18.46
C LEU A 56 6.21 -7.67 -19.14
N GLU A 57 6.30 -8.85 -19.77
CA GLU A 57 5.17 -9.43 -20.51
C GLU A 57 4.09 -10.01 -19.59
N GLN A 58 4.49 -10.64 -18.51
CA GLN A 58 3.55 -11.22 -17.53
C GLN A 58 2.86 -10.14 -16.69
N MET A 59 3.55 -9.03 -16.42
CA MET A 59 2.98 -7.86 -15.73
C MET A 59 1.94 -7.13 -16.57
N ALA A 60 2.11 -7.05 -17.89
CA ALA A 60 1.12 -6.44 -18.77
C ALA A 60 -0.23 -7.17 -18.69
N ALA A 61 -0.22 -8.50 -18.59
CA ALA A 61 -1.42 -9.30 -18.39
C ALA A 61 -2.08 -9.07 -17.02
N THR A 62 -1.26 -8.70 -16.01
CA THR A 62 -1.75 -8.40 -14.65
C THR A 62 -2.47 -7.06 -14.59
N GLU A 63 -2.02 -6.07 -15.35
CA GLU A 63 -2.55 -4.70 -15.33
C GLU A 63 -3.78 -4.48 -16.19
N GLN A 64 -4.00 -5.34 -17.21
CA GLN A 64 -5.10 -5.19 -18.15
C GLN A 64 -6.49 -5.57 -17.60
N ARG A 65 -6.57 -6.20 -16.44
CA ARG A 65 -7.84 -6.63 -15.85
C ARG A 65 -8.18 -5.80 -14.62
N PRO A 66 -9.37 -5.19 -14.55
CA PRO A 66 -9.86 -4.55 -13.35
C PRO A 66 -9.80 -5.51 -12.16
N HIS A 67 -9.39 -5.01 -11.01
CA HIS A 67 -9.37 -5.78 -9.77
C HIS A 67 -9.84 -4.91 -8.60
N PRO A 68 -10.41 -5.50 -7.54
CA PRO A 68 -10.68 -4.77 -6.32
C PRO A 68 -9.37 -4.31 -5.69
N ALA A 69 -9.42 -3.27 -4.87
CA ALA A 69 -8.27 -2.81 -4.10
C ALA A 69 -7.65 -3.98 -3.32
N GLY A 70 -6.32 -4.10 -3.31
CA GLY A 70 -5.59 -5.23 -2.73
C GLY A 70 -5.55 -6.52 -3.56
N GLY A 71 -6.37 -6.64 -4.61
CA GLY A 71 -6.43 -7.85 -5.45
C GLY A 71 -5.18 -8.10 -6.29
N ARG A 72 -4.31 -7.09 -6.41
CA ARG A 72 -3.06 -7.18 -7.14
C ARG A 72 -2.11 -8.22 -6.55
N TRP A 73 -1.89 -8.21 -5.24
CA TRP A 73 -0.98 -9.14 -4.55
C TRP A 73 -1.35 -10.60 -4.76
N GLN A 74 -2.64 -10.94 -4.65
CA GLN A 74 -3.11 -12.29 -4.92
C GLN A 74 -2.91 -12.71 -6.37
N ARG A 75 -3.03 -11.78 -7.29
CA ARG A 75 -2.78 -12.03 -8.72
C ARG A 75 -1.31 -12.24 -9.01
N GLU A 76 -0.43 -11.43 -8.44
CA GLU A 76 1.03 -11.60 -8.56
C GLU A 76 1.44 -12.96 -8.05
N LYS A 77 0.97 -13.38 -6.87
CA LYS A 77 1.25 -14.72 -6.34
C LYS A 77 0.81 -15.85 -7.26
N ARG A 78 -0.36 -15.73 -7.89
CA ARG A 78 -0.84 -16.74 -8.84
C ARG A 78 0.01 -16.81 -10.11
N LEU A 79 0.49 -15.68 -10.60
CA LEU A 79 1.21 -15.60 -11.87
C LEU A 79 2.72 -15.79 -11.70
N LEU A 80 3.30 -15.27 -10.63
CA LEU A 80 4.73 -15.18 -10.41
C LEU A 80 5.23 -16.08 -9.28
N GLY A 81 4.33 -16.58 -8.42
CA GLY A 81 4.66 -17.32 -7.19
C GLY A 81 5.03 -16.42 -6.01
N PHE A 82 5.09 -15.11 -6.20
CA PHE A 82 5.40 -14.12 -5.16
C PHE A 82 4.68 -12.78 -5.43
N SER A 83 4.59 -11.93 -4.41
CA SER A 83 4.01 -10.58 -4.52
C SER A 83 5.08 -9.48 -4.45
N GLU A 84 4.70 -8.26 -4.89
CA GLU A 84 5.57 -7.09 -4.76
C GLU A 84 5.91 -6.78 -3.29
N ALA A 85 5.02 -7.06 -2.34
CA ALA A 85 5.27 -6.87 -0.92
C ALA A 85 6.42 -7.76 -0.43
N GLN A 86 6.44 -9.02 -0.84
CA GLN A 86 7.54 -9.95 -0.53
C GLN A 86 8.88 -9.49 -1.13
N VAL A 87 8.86 -9.02 -2.38
CA VAL A 87 10.06 -8.46 -3.03
C VAL A 87 10.55 -7.21 -2.28
N THR A 88 9.64 -6.33 -1.90
CA THR A 88 9.97 -5.12 -1.14
C THR A 88 10.56 -5.44 0.24
N ALA A 89 9.98 -6.40 0.95
CA ALA A 89 10.48 -6.84 2.25
C ALA A 89 11.90 -7.41 2.16
N GLU A 90 12.15 -8.26 1.15
CA GLU A 90 13.49 -8.81 0.91
C GLU A 90 14.51 -7.71 0.56
N LEU A 91 14.10 -6.72 -0.23
CA LEU A 91 14.94 -5.57 -0.55
C LEU A 91 15.27 -4.76 0.71
N ALA A 92 14.26 -4.47 1.54
CA ALA A 92 14.44 -3.75 2.80
C ALA A 92 15.39 -4.50 3.75
N ARG A 93 15.29 -5.84 3.80
CA ARG A 93 16.21 -6.68 4.59
C ARG A 93 17.66 -6.55 4.08
N ARG A 94 17.88 -6.64 2.79
CA ARG A 94 19.21 -6.47 2.17
C ARG A 94 19.80 -5.08 2.39
N TRP A 95 18.96 -4.07 2.40
CA TRP A 95 19.37 -2.69 2.69
C TRP A 95 19.51 -2.40 4.19
N ARG A 96 19.33 -3.41 5.03
CA ARG A 96 19.44 -3.30 6.49
C ARG A 96 18.50 -2.26 7.10
N PHE A 97 17.30 -2.18 6.58
CA PHE A 97 16.24 -1.42 7.26
C PHE A 97 15.91 -2.03 8.62
N PRO A 98 15.39 -1.26 9.58
CA PRO A 98 14.95 -1.79 10.86
C PRO A 98 14.00 -2.97 10.72
N ASP A 99 14.12 -3.98 11.58
CA ASP A 99 13.29 -5.19 11.55
C ASP A 99 11.78 -4.89 11.60
N SER A 100 11.40 -3.81 12.29
CA SER A 100 10.00 -3.34 12.32
C SER A 100 9.48 -2.99 10.94
N ILE A 101 10.29 -2.34 10.10
CA ILE A 101 9.95 -1.99 8.71
C ILE A 101 9.90 -3.24 7.85
N VAL A 102 10.91 -4.10 7.94
CA VAL A 102 10.95 -5.36 7.19
C VAL A 102 9.72 -6.21 7.49
N ARG A 103 9.41 -6.39 8.79
CA ARG A 103 8.24 -7.15 9.23
C ARG A 103 6.92 -6.52 8.78
N ALA A 104 6.81 -5.19 8.80
CA ALA A 104 5.63 -4.50 8.32
C ALA A 104 5.38 -4.76 6.82
N LEU A 105 6.44 -4.72 6.01
CA LEU A 105 6.35 -4.99 4.56
C LEU A 105 6.05 -6.46 4.27
N GLU A 106 6.63 -7.41 5.03
CA GLU A 106 6.33 -8.85 4.91
C GLU A 106 4.88 -9.18 5.20
N THR A 107 4.29 -8.51 6.19
CA THR A 107 2.92 -8.77 6.64
C THR A 107 1.89 -7.85 5.99
N ALA A 108 2.30 -6.85 5.20
CA ALA A 108 1.39 -5.87 4.61
C ALA A 108 0.30 -6.50 3.73
N GLU A 109 0.56 -7.64 3.12
CA GLU A 109 -0.43 -8.34 2.28
C GLU A 109 -1.53 -9.00 3.12
N ASP A 110 -1.17 -9.62 4.24
CA ASP A 110 -2.09 -10.26 5.18
C ASP A 110 -1.61 -10.04 6.62
N PRO A 111 -1.85 -8.86 7.18
CA PRO A 111 -1.35 -8.51 8.50
C PRO A 111 -2.04 -9.27 9.63
N VAL A 112 -3.21 -9.85 9.39
CA VAL A 112 -4.00 -10.60 10.39
C VAL A 112 -3.52 -12.04 10.51
N ALA A 113 -2.94 -12.61 9.45
CA ALA A 113 -2.35 -13.95 9.51
C ALA A 113 -1.10 -14.01 10.40
N ALA A 114 -0.44 -12.89 10.64
CA ALA A 114 0.71 -12.81 11.54
C ALA A 114 0.28 -12.92 13.01
N VAL A 115 0.93 -13.80 13.78
CA VAL A 115 0.67 -13.96 15.22
C VAL A 115 1.93 -13.62 16.02
N PRO A 116 1.92 -12.54 16.83
CA PRO A 116 0.85 -11.55 16.97
C PRO A 116 0.69 -10.68 15.71
N CYS A 117 -0.52 -10.13 15.50
CA CYS A 117 -0.81 -9.23 14.40
C CYS A 117 0.20 -8.07 14.34
N CYS A 118 0.77 -7.86 13.15
CA CYS A 118 1.72 -6.77 12.95
C CYS A 118 0.96 -5.44 12.76
N ARG A 119 0.88 -4.64 13.83
CA ARG A 119 0.17 -3.35 13.80
C ARG A 119 0.65 -2.43 12.69
N LEU A 120 1.96 -2.29 12.52
CA LEU A 120 2.55 -1.47 11.45
C LEU A 120 2.22 -2.02 10.06
N GLY A 121 2.28 -3.35 9.89
CA GLY A 121 1.85 -4.03 8.65
C GLY A 121 0.38 -3.77 8.34
N GLY A 122 -0.48 -3.80 9.36
CA GLY A 122 -1.90 -3.46 9.23
C GLY A 122 -2.14 -2.01 8.79
N ILE A 123 -1.41 -1.06 9.37
CA ILE A 123 -1.46 0.36 8.96
C ILE A 123 -1.05 0.50 7.49
N VAL A 124 0.04 -0.14 7.07
CA VAL A 124 0.52 -0.12 5.68
C VAL A 124 -0.51 -0.76 4.74
N HIS A 125 -1.11 -1.88 5.13
CA HIS A 125 -2.18 -2.55 4.37
C HIS A 125 -3.36 -1.62 4.11
N VAL A 126 -3.93 -1.02 5.15
CA VAL A 126 -5.07 -0.10 5.03
C VAL A 126 -4.68 1.12 4.21
N ALA A 127 -3.51 1.70 4.46
CA ALA A 127 -3.02 2.87 3.72
C ALA A 127 -2.88 2.59 2.22
N MET A 128 -2.41 1.41 1.85
CA MET A 128 -2.29 0.98 0.47
C MET A 128 -3.68 0.82 -0.18
N LEU A 129 -4.65 0.20 0.52
CA LEU A 129 -6.02 0.10 0.03
C LEU A 129 -6.67 1.48 -0.19
N LEU A 130 -6.52 2.39 0.77
CA LEU A 130 -7.03 3.78 0.65
C LEU A 130 -6.39 4.51 -0.53
N ALA A 131 -5.09 4.34 -0.75
CA ALA A 131 -4.38 4.92 -1.87
C ALA A 131 -4.89 4.37 -3.22
N GLU A 132 -5.08 3.06 -3.34
CA GLU A 132 -5.62 2.44 -4.55
C GLU A 132 -7.04 2.92 -4.84
N ILE A 133 -7.93 2.90 -3.83
CA ILE A 133 -9.31 3.36 -3.99
C ILE A 133 -9.33 4.82 -4.42
N GLY A 134 -8.59 5.69 -3.73
CA GLY A 134 -8.57 7.11 -4.02
C GLY A 134 -8.02 7.46 -5.41
N LEU A 135 -7.05 6.69 -5.92
CA LEU A 135 -6.41 6.95 -7.21
C LEU A 135 -7.11 6.28 -8.39
N GLU A 136 -7.69 5.10 -8.19
CA GLU A 136 -8.16 4.25 -9.30
C GLU A 136 -9.69 4.06 -9.31
N GLN A 137 -10.33 4.13 -8.15
CA GLN A 137 -11.75 3.87 -7.98
C GLN A 137 -12.37 4.85 -6.98
N PRO A 138 -12.31 6.17 -7.23
CA PRO A 138 -12.75 7.15 -6.24
C PRO A 138 -14.21 6.92 -5.84
N LYS A 139 -14.41 6.84 -4.53
CA LYS A 139 -15.71 6.63 -3.88
C LYS A 139 -15.93 7.73 -2.84
N SER A 140 -17.14 7.81 -2.30
CA SER A 140 -17.38 8.63 -1.10
C SER A 140 -16.49 8.16 0.06
N PRO A 141 -16.13 9.04 1.02
CA PRO A 141 -15.39 8.62 2.21
C PRO A 141 -16.05 7.46 2.95
N ALA A 142 -17.36 7.50 3.13
CA ALA A 142 -18.13 6.44 3.79
C ALA A 142 -18.01 5.09 3.03
N ASP A 143 -18.20 5.09 1.70
CA ASP A 143 -18.07 3.88 0.89
C ASP A 143 -16.64 3.37 0.85
N THR A 144 -15.66 4.27 0.87
CA THR A 144 -14.24 3.92 0.94
C THR A 144 -13.95 3.15 2.23
N ILE A 145 -14.34 3.68 3.38
CA ILE A 145 -14.12 3.03 4.67
C ILE A 145 -14.96 1.74 4.80
N ALA A 146 -16.20 1.73 4.30
CA ALA A 146 -17.04 0.54 4.29
C ALA A 146 -16.45 -0.60 3.45
N SER A 147 -15.68 -0.28 2.39
CA SER A 147 -15.04 -1.29 1.53
C SER A 147 -13.78 -1.92 2.11
N LEU A 148 -13.24 -1.40 3.22
CA LEU A 148 -12.10 -2.00 3.91
C LEU A 148 -12.48 -3.35 4.55
N PRO A 149 -11.59 -4.37 4.55
CA PRO A 149 -11.87 -5.66 5.17
C PRO A 149 -12.19 -5.54 6.66
N GLU A 150 -13.26 -6.18 7.11
CA GLU A 150 -13.72 -6.12 8.51
C GLU A 150 -12.67 -6.66 9.50
N GLU A 151 -11.90 -7.67 9.08
CA GLU A 151 -10.89 -8.29 9.93
C GLU A 151 -9.79 -7.30 10.30
N ILE A 152 -9.31 -6.51 9.33
CA ILE A 152 -8.27 -5.52 9.59
C ILE A 152 -8.81 -4.31 10.36
N LYS A 153 -10.07 -3.88 10.09
CA LYS A 153 -10.72 -2.82 10.88
C LYS A 153 -10.78 -3.21 12.35
N ARG A 154 -11.17 -4.47 12.62
CA ARG A 154 -11.24 -5.00 13.98
C ARG A 154 -9.87 -5.15 14.63
N ALA A 155 -8.88 -5.70 13.89
CA ALA A 155 -7.52 -5.92 14.40
C ALA A 155 -6.81 -4.60 14.77
N LEU A 156 -7.04 -3.54 14.03
CA LEU A 156 -6.51 -2.21 14.30
C LEU A 156 -7.40 -1.34 15.20
N GLN A 157 -8.60 -1.83 15.55
CA GLN A 157 -9.61 -1.09 16.32
C GLN A 157 -9.99 0.24 15.64
N LEU A 158 -10.24 0.20 14.33
CA LEU A 158 -10.58 1.39 13.55
C LEU A 158 -12.00 1.85 13.86
N ASP A 159 -12.16 3.11 14.23
CA ASP A 159 -13.46 3.77 14.27
C ASP A 159 -13.88 4.17 12.85
N SER A 160 -14.73 3.35 12.24
CA SER A 160 -15.16 3.54 10.86
C SER A 160 -15.94 4.83 10.64
N ALA A 161 -16.72 5.29 11.62
CA ALA A 161 -17.50 6.53 11.53
C ALA A 161 -16.56 7.74 11.55
N TRP A 162 -15.65 7.77 12.50
CA TRP A 162 -14.65 8.82 12.62
C TRP A 162 -13.74 8.89 11.38
N LEU A 163 -13.27 7.73 10.89
CA LEU A 163 -12.43 7.66 9.69
C LEU A 163 -13.16 8.18 8.46
N ALA A 164 -14.44 7.85 8.27
CA ALA A 164 -15.22 8.33 7.14
C ALA A 164 -15.40 9.85 7.17
N GLU A 165 -15.57 10.43 8.36
CA GLU A 165 -15.72 11.88 8.53
C GLU A 165 -14.40 12.64 8.31
N HIS A 166 -13.25 12.03 8.65
CA HIS A 166 -11.94 12.69 8.66
C HIS A 166 -10.99 12.18 7.57
N LEU A 167 -11.47 11.36 6.62
CA LEU A 167 -10.63 10.79 5.55
C LEU A 167 -10.08 11.91 4.66
N PRO A 168 -8.75 12.11 4.62
CA PRO A 168 -8.16 13.11 3.74
C PRO A 168 -8.35 12.71 2.26
N PRO A 169 -8.59 13.68 1.36
CA PRO A 169 -8.58 13.40 -0.06
C PRO A 169 -7.18 12.97 -0.51
N VAL A 170 -7.11 11.99 -1.43
CA VAL A 170 -5.83 11.48 -1.93
C VAL A 170 -4.96 12.56 -2.59
N ALA A 171 -5.59 13.60 -3.12
CA ALA A 171 -4.90 14.75 -3.72
C ALA A 171 -3.94 15.44 -2.75
N ASP A 172 -4.27 15.49 -1.46
CA ASP A 172 -3.42 16.13 -0.43
C ASP A 172 -2.04 15.44 -0.30
N PHE A 173 -1.92 14.20 -0.75
CA PHE A 173 -0.69 13.42 -0.67
C PHE A 173 0.10 13.34 -1.97
N VAL A 174 -0.56 13.52 -3.12
CA VAL A 174 0.07 13.30 -4.44
C VAL A 174 0.34 14.58 -5.21
N ASP A 175 -0.41 15.64 -4.93
CA ASP A 175 -0.26 16.94 -5.58
C ASP A 175 0.74 17.82 -4.82
N VAL A 176 1.90 17.27 -4.46
CA VAL A 176 3.03 18.08 -3.99
C VAL A 176 3.56 18.85 -5.20
N SER A 177 2.86 19.91 -5.58
CA SER A 177 3.44 20.95 -6.43
C SER A 177 4.67 21.45 -5.69
N VAL A 178 5.84 21.18 -6.24
CA VAL A 178 7.09 21.80 -5.79
C VAL A 178 6.88 23.31 -5.96
N ARG A 179 6.58 24.00 -4.86
CA ARG A 179 6.63 25.45 -4.77
C ARG A 179 8.08 25.88 -4.56
#